data_5ed3d65bc945dbbd351957007c9dbe98
#
_entry.id   5ed3d65bc945dbbd351957007c9dbe98
#
_cell.length_a   1.000
_cell.length_b   1.000
_cell.length_c   1.000
_cell.angle_alpha   90.00
_cell.angle_beta   90.00
_cell.angle_gamma   90.00
#
_symmetry.space_group_name_H-M   'P 1'
#
loop_
_entity.id
_entity.type
_entity.pdbx_description
1 polymer ?
#
loop_
_entity_poly.entity_id
_entity_poly.type
_entity_poly.pdbx_seq_one_letter_code
_entity_poly.pdbx_strand_id
1 'polypeptide(L)'
;MLIKPNLKDKEIIACLRDAYGLDIATVSFLPLGADFNTAVYRITTSAQTDYFLKLRSGEFLEASVSVPKYLADLGIKQVISPLATKTGQLWASLASFKAILYPYVEGRNGVEAKLSEDQWAQFGAAIKMLHSTNIPSSITKDVLRETFSSKWRETV
;
A
#
# COMPACT_ATOMS: atom_id res chain seq x y z
N MET A 1 -5.55 0.05 11.47
CA MET A 1 -5.44 0.19 12.95
C MET A 1 -5.51 1.67 13.32
N LEU A 2 -6.45 2.03 14.18
CA LEU A 2 -6.60 3.42 14.65
C LEU A 2 -5.76 3.74 15.90
N ILE A 3 -5.06 2.73 16.42
CA ILE A 3 -4.22 2.86 17.62
C ILE A 3 -2.76 2.74 17.17
N LYS A 4 -1.92 3.70 17.58
CA LYS A 4 -0.48 3.69 17.31
C LYS A 4 0.15 2.44 17.94
N PRO A 5 0.89 1.61 17.17
CA PRO A 5 1.63 0.48 17.72
C PRO A 5 2.67 0.93 18.75
N ASN A 6 3.03 0.04 19.66
CA ASN A 6 4.11 0.28 20.62
C ASN A 6 5.49 0.13 19.92
N LEU A 7 5.74 1.02 18.95
CA LEU A 7 7.02 1.17 18.25
C LEU A 7 7.55 2.58 18.49
N LYS A 8 8.83 2.68 18.80
CA LYS A 8 9.49 3.97 18.94
C LYS A 8 9.84 4.52 17.56
N ASP A 9 9.65 5.81 17.36
CA ASP A 9 9.94 6.46 16.06
C ASP A 9 11.39 6.22 15.62
N LYS A 10 12.35 6.13 16.55
CA LYS A 10 13.75 5.78 16.26
C LYS A 10 13.93 4.40 15.60
N GLU A 11 13.06 3.44 15.90
CA GLU A 11 13.12 2.09 15.30
C GLU A 11 12.64 2.14 13.86
N ILE A 12 11.59 2.93 13.59
CA ILE A 12 11.09 3.20 12.24
C ILE A 12 12.17 3.91 11.41
N ILE A 13 12.77 4.97 11.98
CA ILE A 13 13.86 5.74 11.33
C ILE A 13 15.04 4.83 10.97
N ALA A 14 15.49 3.99 11.91
CA ALA A 14 16.59 3.06 11.66
C ALA A 14 16.25 2.09 10.53
N CYS A 15 15.08 1.46 10.57
CA CYS A 15 14.62 0.55 9.53
C CYS A 15 14.60 1.21 8.14
N LEU A 16 14.03 2.42 8.04
CA LEU A 16 13.93 3.12 6.76
C LEU A 16 15.29 3.57 6.21
N ARG A 17 16.19 4.02 7.09
CA ARG A 17 17.57 4.34 6.71
C ARG A 17 18.32 3.11 6.21
N ASP A 18 18.21 2.00 6.93
CA ASP A 18 18.96 0.78 6.63
C ASP A 18 18.42 0.08 5.37
N ALA A 19 17.10 -0.03 5.24
CA ALA A 19 16.46 -0.73 4.13
C ALA A 19 16.33 0.12 2.85
N TYR A 20 16.00 1.42 2.97
CA TYR A 20 15.69 2.28 1.83
C TYR A 20 16.74 3.38 1.60
N GLY A 21 17.68 3.60 2.53
CA GLY A 21 18.70 4.63 2.42
C GLY A 21 18.16 6.05 2.65
N LEU A 22 17.04 6.19 3.34
CA LEU A 22 16.38 7.47 3.56
C LEU A 22 16.88 8.15 4.84
N ASP A 23 17.13 9.45 4.75
CA ASP A 23 17.38 10.31 5.90
C ASP A 23 16.05 10.93 6.35
N ILE A 24 15.53 10.46 7.49
CA ILE A 24 14.20 10.79 7.98
C ILE A 24 14.24 11.95 8.96
N ALA A 25 13.46 13.00 8.68
CA ALA A 25 13.26 14.14 9.55
C ALA A 25 12.08 13.93 10.51
N THR A 26 10.94 13.43 10.02
CA THR A 26 9.74 13.22 10.86
C THR A 26 9.02 11.91 10.57
N VAL A 27 8.39 11.37 11.63
CA VAL A 27 7.54 10.18 11.59
C VAL A 27 6.20 10.57 12.21
N SER A 28 5.14 10.64 11.41
CA SER A 28 3.80 11.06 11.86
C SER A 28 2.81 9.91 11.70
N PHE A 29 2.27 9.41 12.82
CA PHE A 29 1.23 8.38 12.78
C PHE A 29 -0.06 8.95 12.19
N LEU A 30 -0.67 8.20 11.28
CA LEU A 30 -1.95 8.52 10.66
C LEU A 30 -3.01 7.54 11.19
N PRO A 31 -4.05 8.02 11.92
CA PRO A 31 -5.11 7.14 12.41
C PRO A 31 -6.11 6.82 11.29
N LEU A 32 -5.61 6.20 10.21
CA LEU A 32 -6.36 5.88 9.00
C LEU A 32 -6.45 4.35 8.80
N GLY A 33 -7.48 3.95 8.05
CA GLY A 33 -7.70 2.57 7.61
C GLY A 33 -8.55 1.72 8.55
N ALA A 34 -9.29 0.77 7.97
CA ALA A 34 -10.18 -0.14 8.67
C ALA A 34 -9.52 -1.48 9.06
N ASP A 35 -8.30 -1.75 8.58
CA ASP A 35 -7.59 -3.00 8.83
C ASP A 35 -6.88 -2.96 10.20
N PHE A 36 -7.32 -3.80 11.13
CA PHE A 36 -6.76 -3.89 12.49
C PHE A 36 -5.30 -4.36 12.53
N ASN A 37 -4.84 -5.05 11.48
CA ASN A 37 -3.46 -5.54 11.37
C ASN A 37 -2.52 -4.55 10.68
N THR A 38 -2.98 -3.33 10.41
CA THR A 38 -2.22 -2.33 9.66
C THR A 38 -2.16 -1.01 10.43
N ALA A 39 -0.96 -0.44 10.53
CA ALA A 39 -0.74 0.92 11.00
C ALA A 39 -0.04 1.73 9.91
N VAL A 40 -0.40 2.99 9.76
CA VAL A 40 0.14 3.83 8.69
C VAL A 40 0.74 5.12 9.23
N TYR A 41 1.78 5.60 8.54
CA TYR A 41 2.53 6.79 8.91
C TYR A 41 2.84 7.64 7.67
N ARG A 42 2.87 8.96 7.86
CA ARG A 42 3.54 9.88 6.94
C ARG A 42 4.98 10.00 7.40
N ILE A 43 5.90 9.80 6.48
CA ILE A 43 7.34 9.90 6.69
C ILE A 43 7.85 11.07 5.87
N THR A 44 8.48 12.05 6.50
CA THR A 44 9.10 13.17 5.80
C THR A 44 10.61 13.06 5.94
N THR A 45 11.32 13.10 4.81
CA THR A 45 12.79 13.09 4.77
C THR A 45 13.37 14.48 5.05
N SER A 46 14.65 14.56 5.37
CA SER A 46 15.39 15.83 5.49
C SER A 46 15.35 16.64 4.18
N ALA A 47 15.21 15.99 3.03
CA ALA A 47 15.00 16.61 1.71
C ALA A 47 13.55 17.05 1.45
N GLN A 48 12.67 17.06 2.47
CA GLN A 48 11.27 17.45 2.37
C GLN A 48 10.45 16.59 1.39
N THR A 49 10.85 15.34 1.19
CA THR A 49 10.06 14.37 0.42
C THR A 49 9.22 13.51 1.35
N ASP A 50 7.94 13.37 1.03
CA ASP A 50 7.00 12.59 1.80
C ASP A 50 6.81 11.18 1.25
N TYR A 51 6.65 10.25 2.17
CA TYR A 51 6.35 8.85 1.90
C TYR A 51 5.21 8.37 2.79
N PHE A 52 4.50 7.36 2.31
CA PHE A 52 3.48 6.64 3.06
C PHE A 52 4.06 5.30 3.51
N LEU A 53 4.25 5.13 4.82
CA LEU A 53 4.72 3.88 5.41
C LEU A 53 3.51 3.08 5.91
N LYS A 54 3.39 1.85 5.44
CA LYS A 54 2.42 0.87 5.92
C LYS A 54 3.13 -0.22 6.72
N LEU A 55 2.77 -0.37 7.98
CA LEU A 55 3.21 -1.47 8.84
C LEU A 55 2.12 -2.53 8.88
N ARG A 56 2.44 -3.74 8.42
CA ARG A 56 1.54 -4.89 8.45
C ARG A 56 2.00 -5.88 9.49
N SER A 57 1.11 -6.27 10.42
CA SER A 57 1.32 -7.38 11.36
C SER A 57 0.56 -8.63 10.94
N GLY A 58 0.90 -9.78 11.53
CA GLY A 58 0.25 -11.05 11.25
C GLY A 58 0.57 -11.62 9.88
N GLU A 59 -0.40 -12.34 9.31
CA GLU A 59 -0.24 -12.96 8.00
C GLU A 59 0.01 -11.93 6.91
N PHE A 60 1.03 -12.19 6.09
CA PHE A 60 1.44 -11.31 5.00
C PHE A 60 1.38 -12.04 3.66
N LEU A 61 0.47 -11.62 2.82
CA LEU A 61 0.34 -12.11 1.46
C LEU A 61 1.26 -11.30 0.55
N GLU A 62 2.29 -11.92 -0.02
CA GLU A 62 3.29 -11.25 -0.86
C GLU A 62 2.68 -10.65 -2.13
N ALA A 63 1.62 -11.26 -2.65
CA ALA A 63 0.84 -10.73 -3.77
C ALA A 63 0.30 -9.31 -3.50
N SER A 64 0.07 -8.93 -2.23
CA SER A 64 -0.40 -7.59 -1.87
C SER A 64 0.58 -6.46 -2.20
N VAL A 65 1.85 -6.78 -2.43
CA VAL A 65 2.90 -5.84 -2.85
C VAL A 65 3.41 -6.13 -4.25
N SER A 66 3.52 -7.41 -4.66
CA SER A 66 4.05 -7.79 -5.96
C SER A 66 3.07 -7.51 -7.10
N VAL A 67 1.76 -7.68 -6.88
CA VAL A 67 0.74 -7.35 -7.91
C VAL A 67 0.72 -5.85 -8.21
N PRO A 68 0.59 -4.92 -7.25
CA PRO A 68 0.68 -3.49 -7.52
C PRO A 68 1.99 -3.09 -8.19
N LYS A 69 3.11 -3.69 -7.77
CA LYS A 69 4.41 -3.43 -8.40
C LYS A 69 4.40 -3.83 -9.87
N TYR A 70 3.96 -5.04 -10.18
CA TYR A 70 3.85 -5.54 -11.55
C TYR A 70 2.97 -4.65 -12.43
N LEU A 71 1.80 -4.26 -11.94
CA LEU A 71 0.86 -3.40 -12.67
C LEU A 71 1.46 -2.01 -12.95
N ALA A 72 2.15 -1.43 -11.97
CA ALA A 72 2.84 -0.16 -12.15
C ALA A 72 3.99 -0.25 -13.16
N ASP A 73 4.74 -1.36 -13.16
CA ASP A 73 5.81 -1.62 -14.12
C ASP A 73 5.30 -1.79 -15.56
N LEU A 74 4.05 -2.23 -15.73
CA LEU A 74 3.34 -2.22 -17.01
C LEU A 74 2.86 -0.82 -17.44
N GLY A 75 3.10 0.21 -16.62
CA GLY A 75 2.73 1.60 -16.92
C GLY A 75 1.31 1.98 -16.52
N ILE A 76 0.63 1.19 -15.67
CA ILE A 76 -0.69 1.55 -15.13
C ILE A 76 -0.50 2.59 -14.02
N LYS A 77 -0.54 3.87 -14.40
CA LYS A 77 -0.21 5.02 -13.55
C LYS A 77 -1.17 5.23 -12.37
N GLN A 78 -2.37 4.66 -12.44
CA GLN A 78 -3.39 4.74 -11.39
C GLN A 78 -3.11 3.80 -10.21
N VAL A 79 -2.13 2.91 -10.35
CA VAL A 79 -1.71 2.00 -9.29
C VAL A 79 -0.53 2.59 -8.53
N ILE A 80 -0.69 2.79 -7.21
CA ILE A 80 0.40 3.20 -6.34
C ILE A 80 1.20 1.95 -5.96
N SER A 81 2.45 1.89 -6.43
CA SER A 81 3.35 0.76 -6.23
C SER A 81 4.21 0.95 -4.97
N PRO A 82 4.50 -0.13 -4.22
CA PRO A 82 5.52 -0.05 -3.18
C PRO A 82 6.90 0.24 -3.77
N LEU A 83 7.71 0.95 -3.00
CA LEU A 83 9.11 1.23 -3.33
C LEU A 83 9.97 0.02 -2.95
N ALA A 84 10.95 -0.29 -3.81
CA ALA A 84 11.91 -1.33 -3.51
C ALA A 84 12.95 -0.85 -2.49
N THR A 85 13.36 -1.74 -1.59
CA THR A 85 14.51 -1.55 -0.71
C THR A 85 15.82 -1.55 -1.53
N LYS A 86 16.92 -1.19 -0.89
CA LYS A 86 18.28 -1.28 -1.50
C LYS A 86 18.65 -2.69 -2.03
N THR A 87 18.00 -3.72 -1.49
CA THR A 87 18.17 -5.12 -1.90
C THR A 87 17.13 -5.61 -2.90
N GLY A 88 16.23 -4.73 -3.37
CA GLY A 88 15.17 -5.06 -4.32
C GLY A 88 13.91 -5.69 -3.72
N GLN A 89 13.84 -5.87 -2.39
CA GLN A 89 12.63 -6.35 -1.72
C GLN A 89 11.57 -5.25 -1.67
N LEU A 90 10.28 -5.61 -1.70
CA LEU A 90 9.16 -4.66 -1.65
C LEU A 90 8.70 -4.33 -0.22
N TRP A 91 9.37 -4.86 0.77
CA TRP A 91 9.13 -4.63 2.19
C TRP A 91 10.40 -4.86 3.01
N ALA A 92 10.45 -4.33 4.21
CA ALA A 92 11.50 -4.58 5.19
C ALA A 92 10.90 -5.15 6.48
N SER A 93 11.70 -5.90 7.25
CA SER A 93 11.29 -6.35 8.58
C SER A 93 11.52 -5.26 9.62
N LEU A 94 10.50 -5.00 10.45
CA LEU A 94 10.56 -4.08 11.58
C LEU A 94 9.85 -4.69 12.78
N ALA A 95 10.58 -5.26 13.71
CA ALA A 95 10.04 -6.06 14.81
C ALA A 95 9.09 -7.15 14.30
N SER A 96 7.82 -7.17 14.73
CA SER A 96 6.79 -8.10 14.26
C SER A 96 6.05 -7.62 13.00
N PHE A 97 6.49 -6.51 12.37
CA PHE A 97 5.81 -5.91 11.22
C PHE A 97 6.59 -6.10 9.93
N LYS A 98 5.85 -6.14 8.82
CA LYS A 98 6.36 -5.87 7.49
C LYS A 98 6.18 -4.37 7.21
N ALA A 99 7.29 -3.67 7.01
CA ALA A 99 7.34 -2.25 6.68
C ALA A 99 7.35 -2.08 5.16
N ILE A 100 6.28 -1.52 4.61
CA ILE A 100 6.09 -1.33 3.18
C ILE A 100 6.04 0.18 2.93
N LEU A 101 6.90 0.67 2.07
CA LEU A 101 7.01 2.10 1.78
C LEU A 101 6.41 2.40 0.41
N TYR A 102 5.62 3.46 0.34
CA TYR A 102 4.99 3.96 -0.89
C TYR A 102 5.31 5.44 -1.08
N PRO A 103 5.26 5.98 -2.32
CA PRO A 103 5.20 7.42 -2.50
C PRO A 103 3.97 7.97 -1.77
N TYR A 104 4.09 9.15 -1.19
CA TYR A 104 2.95 9.83 -0.59
C TYR A 104 2.14 10.50 -1.69
N VAL A 105 0.83 10.29 -1.67
CA VAL A 105 -0.10 10.91 -2.61
C VAL A 105 -0.99 11.87 -1.84
N GLU A 106 -0.89 13.16 -2.16
CA GLU A 106 -1.80 14.17 -1.64
C GLU A 106 -3.18 14.03 -2.28
N GLY A 107 -4.21 14.18 -1.48
CA GLY A 107 -5.58 14.10 -1.98
C GLY A 107 -6.61 13.96 -0.87
N ARG A 108 -7.85 13.83 -1.29
CA ARG A 108 -8.99 13.52 -0.42
C ARG A 108 -9.63 12.22 -0.87
N ASN A 109 -10.21 11.47 0.05
CA ASN A 109 -10.90 10.24 -0.32
C ASN A 109 -12.17 10.55 -1.14
N GLY A 110 -12.51 9.65 -2.07
CA GLY A 110 -13.65 9.83 -2.98
C GLY A 110 -15.03 9.79 -2.32
N VAL A 111 -15.12 9.40 -1.03
CA VAL A 111 -16.35 9.45 -0.25
C VAL A 111 -16.63 10.89 0.23
N GLU A 112 -15.56 11.61 0.61
CA GLU A 112 -15.64 12.99 1.09
C GLU A 112 -15.59 14.02 -0.05
N ALA A 113 -14.96 13.67 -1.17
CA ALA A 113 -14.81 14.54 -2.32
C ALA A 113 -15.73 14.09 -3.47
N LYS A 114 -16.61 14.98 -3.92
CA LYS A 114 -17.44 14.71 -5.11
C LYS A 114 -16.52 14.62 -6.34
N LEU A 115 -16.53 13.46 -7.00
CA LEU A 115 -15.78 13.24 -8.23
C LEU A 115 -16.49 13.89 -9.41
N SER A 116 -15.72 14.45 -10.35
CA SER A 116 -16.22 14.92 -11.64
C SER A 116 -16.54 13.75 -12.57
N GLU A 117 -17.30 14.00 -13.63
CA GLU A 117 -17.59 12.98 -14.66
C GLU A 117 -16.31 12.43 -15.30
N ASP A 118 -15.34 13.30 -15.58
CA ASP A 118 -14.03 12.89 -16.12
C ASP A 118 -13.27 11.99 -15.14
N GLN A 119 -13.32 12.28 -13.84
CA GLN A 119 -12.68 11.42 -12.82
C GLN A 119 -13.37 10.06 -12.74
N TRP A 120 -14.70 9.99 -12.86
CA TRP A 120 -15.43 8.74 -12.94
C TRP A 120 -15.06 7.94 -14.19
N ALA A 121 -14.97 8.60 -15.35
CA ALA A 121 -14.55 7.96 -16.60
C ALA A 121 -13.12 7.41 -16.50
N GLN A 122 -12.18 8.17 -15.93
CA GLN A 122 -10.80 7.73 -15.71
C GLN A 122 -10.73 6.56 -14.73
N PHE A 123 -11.52 6.58 -13.66
CA PHE A 123 -11.60 5.47 -12.70
C PHE A 123 -12.13 4.20 -13.37
N GLY A 124 -13.21 4.29 -14.16
CA GLY A 124 -13.72 3.17 -14.93
C GLY A 124 -12.71 2.61 -15.95
N ALA A 125 -11.97 3.50 -16.62
CA ALA A 125 -10.90 3.10 -17.55
C ALA A 125 -9.76 2.36 -16.81
N ALA A 126 -9.37 2.82 -15.62
CA ALA A 126 -8.37 2.16 -14.80
C ALA A 126 -8.82 0.75 -14.38
N ILE A 127 -10.06 0.60 -13.91
CA ILE A 127 -10.63 -0.71 -13.54
C ILE A 127 -10.64 -1.64 -14.75
N LYS A 128 -11.07 -1.16 -15.92
CA LYS A 128 -11.04 -1.96 -17.16
C LYS A 128 -9.62 -2.44 -17.48
N MET A 129 -8.63 -1.56 -17.36
CA MET A 129 -7.22 -1.90 -17.58
C MET A 129 -6.76 -3.01 -16.62
N LEU A 130 -7.06 -2.89 -15.33
CA LEU A 130 -6.73 -3.89 -14.32
C LEU A 130 -7.35 -5.25 -14.66
N HIS A 131 -8.64 -5.29 -15.01
CA HIS A 131 -9.35 -6.53 -15.35
C HIS A 131 -8.89 -7.17 -16.65
N SER A 132 -8.34 -6.41 -17.59
CA SER A 132 -7.82 -6.93 -18.86
C SER A 132 -6.34 -7.28 -18.82
N THR A 133 -5.64 -6.96 -17.71
CA THR A 133 -4.23 -7.28 -17.56
C THR A 133 -4.02 -8.74 -17.18
N ASN A 134 -3.23 -9.45 -17.97
CA ASN A 134 -2.81 -10.80 -17.61
C ASN A 134 -1.65 -10.77 -16.62
N ILE A 135 -1.90 -11.19 -15.38
CA ILE A 135 -0.89 -11.25 -14.32
C ILE A 135 -0.33 -12.68 -14.28
N PRO A 136 1.01 -12.86 -14.35
CA PRO A 136 1.63 -14.18 -14.34
C PRO A 136 1.26 -14.98 -13.08
N SER A 137 1.05 -16.28 -13.24
CA SER A 137 0.73 -17.20 -12.12
C SER A 137 1.80 -17.24 -11.04
N SER A 138 3.06 -16.95 -11.39
CA SER A 138 4.16 -16.82 -10.42
C SER A 138 3.94 -15.69 -9.41
N ILE A 139 3.17 -14.65 -9.76
CA ILE A 139 2.84 -13.51 -8.90
C ILE A 139 1.53 -13.78 -8.14
N THR A 140 0.59 -14.52 -8.77
CA THR A 140 -0.77 -14.72 -8.24
C THR A 140 -0.99 -16.07 -7.58
N LYS A 141 0.05 -16.89 -7.43
CA LYS A 141 -0.04 -18.26 -6.90
C LYS A 141 -0.76 -18.36 -5.54
N ASP A 142 -0.57 -17.34 -4.70
CA ASP A 142 -1.10 -17.29 -3.34
C ASP A 142 -2.36 -16.39 -3.23
N VAL A 143 -2.87 -15.87 -4.37
CA VAL A 143 -4.09 -15.06 -4.39
C VAL A 143 -5.30 -15.97 -4.29
N LEU A 144 -6.11 -15.77 -3.27
CA LEU A 144 -7.37 -16.50 -3.11
C LEU A 144 -8.30 -16.18 -4.27
N ARG A 145 -8.89 -17.22 -4.87
CA ARG A 145 -9.94 -17.06 -5.87
C ARG A 145 -11.28 -17.07 -5.16
N GLU A 146 -11.99 -15.98 -5.29
CA GLU A 146 -13.39 -15.93 -4.88
C GLU A 146 -14.27 -16.54 -5.97
N THR A 147 -15.19 -17.41 -5.55
CA THR A 147 -16.26 -17.94 -6.42
C THR A 147 -17.58 -17.36 -5.99
N PHE A 148 -18.41 -16.99 -6.97
CA PHE A 148 -19.75 -16.51 -6.68
C PHE A 148 -20.55 -17.56 -5.88
N SER A 149 -21.12 -17.13 -4.75
CA SER A 149 -22.07 -17.93 -3.98
C SER A 149 -23.44 -17.24 -4.00
N SER A 150 -24.49 -18.01 -4.32
CA SER A 150 -25.87 -17.51 -4.26
C SER A 150 -26.29 -16.99 -2.86
N LYS A 151 -25.61 -17.46 -1.82
CA LYS A 151 -25.81 -16.98 -0.43
C LYS A 151 -25.55 -15.47 -0.27
N TRP A 152 -24.73 -14.86 -1.13
CA TRP A 152 -24.48 -13.41 -1.09
C TRP A 152 -25.73 -12.58 -1.47
N ARG A 153 -26.74 -13.19 -2.14
CA ARG A 153 -27.99 -12.52 -2.48
C ARG A 153 -29.01 -12.48 -1.32
N GLU A 154 -28.80 -13.32 -0.31
CA GLU A 154 -29.70 -13.43 0.85
C GLU A 154 -29.34 -12.44 1.98
N THR A 155 -28.22 -11.72 1.83
CA THR A 155 -27.65 -10.81 2.84
C THR A 155 -27.83 -9.31 2.52
N VAL A 156 -28.60 -8.97 1.47
CA VAL A 156 -28.91 -7.59 1.06
C VAL A 156 -30.36 -7.25 1.39
#